data_7a9fcf755caf5ed14d3e3309f19f463f
#
_entry.id   7a9fcf755caf5ed14d3e3309f19f463f
#
_cell.length_a   1.000
_cell.length_b   1.000
_cell.length_c   1.000
_cell.angle_alpha   90.00
_cell.angle_beta   90.00
_cell.angle_gamma   90.00
#
_symmetry.space_group_name_H-M   'P 1'
#
loop_
_entity.id
_entity.type
_entity.pdbx_description
1 polymer ?
#
loop_
_entity_poly.entity_id
_entity_poly.type
_entity_poly.pdbx_seq_one_letter_code
_entity_poly.pdbx_strand_id
1 'polypeptide(L)'
;VQFAAAFRVECDGKLMNPVSQLTADDCSEVIIYLTTATSNRYADPRTEVIKVLDAAQKNGYQSLKEEHIRDFSALMEKCQLDLGKPAQGNLEQRLCALRDGREDPALAALYFQFGRYLIVSGSRQDSAPLNLQGIWNAEFMPMWDSKYTININLQMNYWLSWTGNLTRLHEPVLDLLETMHEPGKKTAEVMYGMR
;
A
#
# COMPACT_ATOMS: atom_id res chain seq x y z
N VAL A 1 4.26 -17.20 -11.80
CA VAL A 1 3.19 -16.24 -11.52
C VAL A 1 2.88 -15.50 -12.81
N GLN A 2 1.60 -15.42 -13.19
CA GLN A 2 1.13 -14.55 -14.27
C GLN A 2 0.64 -13.24 -13.65
N PHE A 3 0.76 -12.14 -14.38
CA PHE A 3 0.22 -10.85 -13.96
C PHE A 3 -0.45 -10.15 -15.15
N ALA A 4 -1.38 -9.28 -14.86
CA ALA A 4 -1.98 -8.36 -15.79
C ALA A 4 -2.01 -6.96 -15.19
N ALA A 5 -1.80 -5.95 -16.02
CA ALA A 5 -2.03 -4.56 -15.69
C ALA A 5 -2.84 -3.93 -16.81
N ALA A 6 -3.77 -3.08 -16.48
CA ALA A 6 -4.58 -2.37 -17.46
C ALA A 6 -4.93 -0.98 -16.95
N PHE A 7 -5.14 -0.05 -17.87
CA PHE A 7 -5.60 1.28 -17.55
C PHE A 7 -6.65 1.77 -18.54
N ARG A 8 -7.44 2.75 -18.11
CA ARG A 8 -8.36 3.52 -18.94
C ARG A 8 -8.16 5.00 -18.69
N VAL A 9 -8.36 5.79 -19.73
CA VAL A 9 -8.23 7.24 -19.67
C VAL A 9 -9.53 7.88 -20.11
N GLU A 10 -9.97 8.86 -19.35
CA GLU A 10 -11.07 9.77 -19.67
C GLU A 10 -10.52 11.19 -19.68
N CYS A 11 -10.98 12.02 -20.59
CA CYS A 11 -10.65 13.44 -20.63
C CYS A 11 -11.82 14.25 -21.19
N ASP A 12 -11.82 15.53 -20.89
CA ASP A 12 -12.81 16.49 -21.39
C ASP A 12 -12.48 17.06 -22.79
N GLY A 13 -11.34 16.67 -23.38
CA GLY A 13 -10.90 17.04 -24.71
C GLY A 13 -10.81 15.85 -25.66
N LYS A 14 -9.77 15.81 -26.48
CA LYS A 14 -9.58 14.82 -27.53
C LYS A 14 -8.56 13.74 -27.11
N LEU A 15 -9.02 12.48 -27.04
CA LEU A 15 -8.16 11.33 -26.82
C LEU A 15 -7.70 10.75 -28.17
N MET A 16 -6.39 10.64 -28.36
CA MET A 16 -5.76 10.02 -29.53
C MET A 16 -4.94 8.83 -29.09
N ASN A 17 -5.05 7.73 -29.82
CA ASN A 17 -4.33 6.48 -29.54
C ASN A 17 -3.49 6.06 -30.75
N PRO A 18 -2.36 6.72 -31.05
CA PRO A 18 -1.39 6.22 -31.98
C PRO A 18 -0.71 4.95 -31.40
N VAL A 19 -0.23 4.09 -32.26
CA VAL A 19 0.15 2.68 -32.00
C VAL A 19 0.98 2.41 -30.70
N SER A 20 1.73 3.39 -30.21
CA SER A 20 2.65 3.19 -29.08
C SER A 20 2.45 4.17 -27.91
N GLN A 21 1.49 5.08 -28.00
CA GLN A 21 1.24 6.08 -26.95
C GLN A 21 -0.23 6.49 -26.94
N LEU A 22 -0.67 6.96 -25.79
CA LEU A 22 -1.97 7.59 -25.61
C LEU A 22 -1.75 9.07 -25.37
N THR A 23 -2.42 9.94 -26.13
CA THR A 23 -2.29 11.38 -26.01
C THR A 23 -3.66 11.98 -25.70
N ALA A 24 -3.75 12.78 -24.67
CA ALA A 24 -4.89 13.64 -24.36
C ALA A 24 -4.53 15.06 -24.80
N ASP A 25 -5.32 15.63 -25.70
CA ASP A 25 -5.08 16.94 -26.31
C ASP A 25 -6.26 17.87 -26.06
N ASP A 26 -5.96 19.15 -25.85
CA ASP A 26 -6.95 20.19 -25.55
C ASP A 26 -7.87 19.82 -24.36
N CYS A 27 -7.23 19.28 -23.28
CA CYS A 27 -7.90 18.82 -22.07
C CYS A 27 -7.59 19.76 -20.90
N SER A 28 -8.61 20.09 -20.11
CA SER A 28 -8.44 20.70 -18.79
C SER A 28 -8.40 19.67 -17.66
N GLU A 29 -8.98 18.49 -17.88
CA GLU A 29 -8.99 17.37 -16.94
C GLU A 29 -8.69 16.04 -17.64
N VAL A 30 -7.83 15.23 -17.02
CA VAL A 30 -7.55 13.86 -17.46
C VAL A 30 -7.64 12.92 -16.25
N ILE A 31 -8.46 11.89 -16.36
CA ILE A 31 -8.63 10.86 -15.34
C ILE A 31 -8.03 9.55 -15.85
N ILE A 32 -7.15 8.95 -15.06
CA ILE A 32 -6.53 7.65 -15.37
C ILE A 32 -6.95 6.64 -14.32
N TYR A 33 -7.69 5.61 -14.74
CA TYR A 33 -7.97 4.43 -13.92
C TYR A 33 -6.91 3.38 -14.21
N LEU A 34 -6.20 2.92 -13.18
CA LEU A 34 -5.15 1.90 -13.28
C LEU A 34 -5.45 0.77 -12.31
N THR A 35 -5.31 -0.48 -12.76
CA THR A 35 -5.39 -1.65 -11.90
C THR A 35 -4.44 -2.74 -12.33
N THR A 36 -4.09 -3.62 -11.39
CA THR A 36 -3.22 -4.77 -11.61
C THR A 36 -3.80 -6.01 -10.90
N ALA A 37 -3.52 -7.18 -11.44
CA ALA A 37 -3.88 -8.45 -10.83
C ALA A 37 -2.80 -9.52 -11.08
N THR A 38 -2.74 -10.53 -10.21
CA THR A 38 -1.80 -11.65 -10.34
C THR A 38 -2.51 -12.99 -10.17
N SER A 39 -1.92 -14.05 -10.73
CA SER A 39 -2.42 -15.41 -10.60
C SER A 39 -2.26 -16.01 -9.19
N ASN A 40 -1.61 -15.30 -8.26
CA ASN A 40 -1.60 -15.68 -6.84
C ASN A 40 -2.97 -15.52 -6.18
N ARG A 41 -3.79 -14.59 -6.69
CA ARG A 41 -5.13 -14.29 -6.14
C ARG A 41 -6.26 -14.66 -7.08
N TYR A 42 -6.06 -14.53 -8.38
CA TYR A 42 -7.11 -14.65 -9.39
C TYR A 42 -6.72 -15.70 -10.41
N ALA A 43 -7.61 -16.65 -10.68
CA ALA A 43 -7.37 -17.69 -11.68
C ALA A 43 -7.11 -17.09 -13.07
N ASP A 44 -7.78 -15.99 -13.41
CA ASP A 44 -7.56 -15.21 -14.62
C ASP A 44 -7.35 -13.72 -14.30
N PRO A 45 -6.08 -13.27 -14.15
CA PRO A 45 -5.76 -11.86 -13.88
C PRO A 45 -6.25 -10.89 -14.97
N ARG A 46 -6.33 -11.32 -16.23
CA ARG A 46 -6.78 -10.46 -17.32
C ARG A 46 -8.26 -10.11 -17.20
N THR A 47 -9.09 -11.10 -16.98
CA THR A 47 -10.52 -10.88 -16.76
C THR A 47 -10.76 -10.01 -15.52
N GLU A 48 -9.98 -10.21 -14.45
CA GLU A 48 -10.15 -9.41 -13.22
C GLU A 48 -9.80 -7.93 -13.42
N VAL A 49 -8.70 -7.60 -14.10
CA VAL A 49 -8.37 -6.17 -14.33
C VAL A 49 -9.42 -5.45 -15.18
N ILE A 50 -10.02 -6.14 -16.16
CA ILE A 50 -11.10 -5.55 -16.98
C ILE A 50 -12.34 -5.31 -16.13
N LYS A 51 -12.76 -6.30 -15.34
CA LYS A 51 -13.91 -6.19 -14.43
C LYS A 51 -13.76 -5.02 -13.45
N VAL A 52 -12.56 -4.86 -12.85
CA VAL A 52 -12.27 -3.76 -11.92
C VAL A 52 -12.33 -2.41 -12.62
N LEU A 53 -11.75 -2.29 -13.83
CA LEU A 53 -11.82 -1.05 -14.60
C LEU A 53 -13.24 -0.67 -15.02
N ASP A 54 -14.06 -1.68 -15.44
CA ASP A 54 -15.46 -1.44 -15.78
C ASP A 54 -16.25 -0.92 -14.58
N ALA A 55 -16.03 -1.49 -13.41
CA ALA A 55 -16.66 -1.03 -12.16
C ALA A 55 -16.18 0.38 -11.77
N ALA A 56 -14.88 0.66 -11.84
CA ALA A 56 -14.32 1.96 -11.52
C ALA A 56 -14.88 3.06 -12.43
N GLN A 57 -14.89 2.82 -13.73
CA GLN A 57 -15.42 3.77 -14.71
C GLN A 57 -16.93 4.01 -14.53
N LYS A 58 -17.70 2.95 -14.24
CA LYS A 58 -19.14 3.06 -13.95
C LYS A 58 -19.42 3.88 -12.72
N ASN A 59 -18.61 3.74 -11.65
CA ASN A 59 -18.75 4.52 -10.43
C ASN A 59 -18.32 5.99 -10.63
N GLY A 60 -17.35 6.24 -11.50
CA GLY A 60 -16.81 7.56 -11.80
C GLY A 60 -15.84 8.08 -10.72
N TYR A 61 -14.97 8.98 -11.14
CA TYR A 61 -13.88 9.53 -10.31
C TYR A 61 -14.38 10.16 -9.00
N GLN A 62 -15.40 10.98 -9.05
CA GLN A 62 -15.87 11.71 -7.87
C GLN A 62 -16.38 10.75 -6.77
N SER A 63 -17.15 9.73 -7.14
CA SER A 63 -17.63 8.72 -6.20
C SER A 63 -16.49 7.93 -5.58
N LEU A 64 -15.52 7.49 -6.40
CA LEU A 64 -14.33 6.78 -5.94
C LEU A 64 -13.48 7.63 -4.99
N LYS A 65 -13.32 8.92 -5.28
CA LYS A 65 -12.61 9.86 -4.42
C LYS A 65 -13.31 10.03 -3.07
N GLU A 66 -14.61 10.18 -3.06
CA GLU A 66 -15.40 10.33 -1.81
C GLU A 66 -15.36 9.04 -0.96
N GLU A 67 -15.46 7.88 -1.60
CA GLU A 67 -15.31 6.59 -0.94
C GLU A 67 -13.92 6.41 -0.35
N HIS A 68 -12.87 6.75 -1.11
CA HIS A 68 -11.49 6.71 -0.64
C HIS A 68 -11.26 7.62 0.58
N ILE A 69 -11.71 8.88 0.50
CA ILE A 69 -11.57 9.83 1.62
C ILE A 69 -12.28 9.28 2.86
N ARG A 70 -13.49 8.79 2.74
CA ARG A 70 -14.27 8.23 3.85
C ARG A 70 -13.60 7.01 4.48
N ASP A 71 -13.16 6.05 3.66
CA ASP A 71 -12.45 4.85 4.14
C ASP A 71 -11.12 5.20 4.83
N PHE A 72 -10.32 6.04 4.19
CA PHE A 72 -9.02 6.43 4.70
C PHE A 72 -9.13 7.23 6.01
N SER A 73 -10.01 8.24 6.06
CA SER A 73 -10.24 9.05 7.25
C SER A 73 -10.75 8.21 8.41
N ALA A 74 -11.68 7.28 8.15
CA ALA A 74 -12.20 6.39 9.19
C ALA A 74 -11.13 5.54 9.89
N LEU A 75 -10.01 5.27 9.23
CA LEU A 75 -8.86 4.57 9.81
C LEU A 75 -7.87 5.53 10.46
N MET A 76 -7.55 6.64 9.81
CA MET A 76 -6.54 7.59 10.30
C MET A 76 -6.99 8.36 11.54
N GLU A 77 -8.28 8.69 11.64
CA GLU A 77 -8.84 9.46 12.76
C GLU A 77 -8.95 8.66 14.07
N LYS A 78 -8.81 7.33 14.02
CA LYS A 78 -8.90 6.46 15.22
C LYS A 78 -7.79 6.68 16.24
N CYS A 79 -6.70 7.29 15.85
CA CYS A 79 -5.57 7.54 16.74
C CYS A 79 -4.82 8.78 16.26
N GLN A 80 -4.62 9.71 17.18
CA GLN A 80 -3.85 10.92 16.94
C GLN A 80 -2.82 11.07 18.06
N LEU A 81 -1.64 11.57 17.70
CA LEU A 81 -0.58 11.88 18.63
C LEU A 81 -0.25 13.38 18.50
N ASP A 82 -0.44 14.11 19.60
CA ASP A 82 -0.08 15.51 19.70
C ASP A 82 1.05 15.65 20.73
N LEU A 83 2.20 16.14 20.28
CA LEU A 83 3.38 16.40 21.12
C LEU A 83 3.74 17.89 21.15
N GLY A 84 2.77 18.74 20.82
CA GLY A 84 2.92 20.18 20.81
C GLY A 84 3.07 20.78 19.41
N LYS A 85 3.34 22.08 19.38
CA LYS A 85 3.41 22.84 18.13
C LYS A 85 4.64 22.44 17.30
N PRO A 86 4.49 22.31 15.98
CA PRO A 86 5.62 22.05 15.09
C PRO A 86 6.59 23.24 15.08
N ALA A 87 7.88 22.96 14.95
CA ALA A 87 8.87 23.97 14.64
C ALA A 87 8.58 24.63 13.28
N GLN A 88 9.05 25.86 13.10
CA GLN A 88 8.87 26.58 11.84
C GLN A 88 9.68 25.96 10.71
N GLY A 89 9.17 26.12 9.50
CA GLY A 89 9.81 25.65 8.27
C GLY A 89 9.14 24.43 7.64
N ASN A 90 9.58 24.06 6.46
CA ASN A 90 9.16 22.84 5.79
C ASN A 90 9.83 21.60 6.41
N LEU A 91 9.41 20.39 5.97
CA LEU A 91 9.92 19.15 6.55
C LEU A 91 11.44 19.02 6.48
N GLU A 92 12.05 19.38 5.36
CA GLU A 92 13.51 19.31 5.18
C GLU A 92 14.25 20.22 6.17
N GLN A 93 13.81 21.48 6.31
CA GLN A 93 14.36 22.43 7.27
C GLN A 93 14.23 21.94 8.71
N ARG A 94 13.09 21.35 9.06
CA ARG A 94 12.84 20.77 10.39
C ARG A 94 13.74 19.55 10.65
N LEU A 95 13.94 18.68 9.67
CA LEU A 95 14.87 17.53 9.76
C LEU A 95 16.32 17.99 9.90
N CYS A 96 16.76 19.01 9.15
CA CYS A 96 18.08 19.60 9.30
C CYS A 96 18.25 20.19 10.70
N ALA A 97 17.25 20.93 11.21
CA ALA A 97 17.29 21.51 12.53
C ALA A 97 17.39 20.44 13.64
N LEU A 98 16.67 19.33 13.51
CA LEU A 98 16.74 18.18 14.42
C LEU A 98 18.15 17.57 14.42
N ARG A 99 18.74 17.36 13.23
CA ARG A 99 20.12 16.87 13.09
C ARG A 99 21.13 17.80 13.78
N ASP A 100 20.88 19.11 13.75
CA ASP A 100 21.71 20.14 14.39
C ASP A 100 21.42 20.27 15.88
N GLY A 101 20.63 19.36 16.49
CA GLY A 101 20.36 19.28 17.92
C GLY A 101 19.19 20.13 18.41
N ARG A 102 18.36 20.67 17.54
CA ARG A 102 17.14 21.39 17.95
C ARG A 102 16.01 20.39 18.23
N GLU A 103 15.21 20.67 19.22
CA GLU A 103 14.06 19.85 19.56
C GLU A 103 12.85 20.19 18.68
N ASP A 104 12.18 19.16 18.20
CA ASP A 104 10.89 19.24 17.49
C ASP A 104 10.03 18.01 17.80
N PRO A 105 9.34 17.97 18.96
CA PRO A 105 8.49 16.83 19.33
C PRO A 105 7.36 16.56 18.33
N ALA A 106 6.84 17.61 17.68
CA ALA A 106 5.81 17.46 16.66
C ALA A 106 6.32 16.71 15.42
N LEU A 107 7.63 16.66 15.17
CA LEU A 107 8.21 15.85 14.11
C LEU A 107 8.13 14.35 14.45
N ALA A 108 8.26 13.96 15.71
CA ALA A 108 8.03 12.58 16.15
C ALA A 108 6.56 12.19 16.00
N ALA A 109 5.62 13.08 16.31
CA ALA A 109 4.19 12.86 16.07
C ALA A 109 3.88 12.68 14.57
N LEU A 110 4.49 13.49 13.71
CA LEU A 110 4.37 13.35 12.25
C LEU A 110 4.92 12.02 11.77
N TYR A 111 6.06 11.57 12.28
CA TYR A 111 6.67 10.29 11.93
C TYR A 111 5.80 9.10 12.36
N PHE A 112 5.21 9.17 13.56
CA PHE A 112 4.21 8.18 14.01
C PHE A 112 3.01 8.11 13.05
N GLN A 113 2.42 9.25 12.67
CA GLN A 113 1.31 9.29 11.74
C GLN A 113 1.70 8.83 10.33
N PHE A 114 2.93 9.09 9.90
CA PHE A 114 3.44 8.58 8.64
C PHE A 114 3.57 7.05 8.64
N GLY A 115 4.03 6.45 9.75
CA GLY A 115 4.02 4.99 9.90
C GLY A 115 2.59 4.40 9.80
N ARG A 116 1.61 5.05 10.42
CA ARG A 116 0.19 4.66 10.29
C ARG A 116 -0.29 4.79 8.85
N TYR A 117 0.04 5.88 8.17
CA TYR A 117 -0.25 6.08 6.75
C TYR A 117 0.28 4.93 5.89
N LEU A 118 1.51 4.47 6.10
CA LEU A 118 2.11 3.37 5.34
C LEU A 118 1.32 2.06 5.52
N ILE A 119 0.91 1.74 6.74
CA ILE A 119 0.07 0.55 7.00
C ILE A 119 -1.31 0.71 6.37
N VAL A 120 -1.98 1.83 6.58
CA VAL A 120 -3.32 2.10 6.04
C VAL A 120 -3.34 2.05 4.52
N SER A 121 -2.27 2.53 3.87
CA SER A 121 -2.18 2.55 2.40
C SER A 121 -1.82 1.20 1.80
N GLY A 122 -1.06 0.36 2.50
CA GLY A 122 -0.47 -0.84 1.91
C GLY A 122 -1.00 -2.18 2.45
N SER A 123 -1.72 -2.19 3.57
CA SER A 123 -2.25 -3.42 4.18
C SER A 123 -3.76 -3.32 4.39
N ARG A 124 -4.51 -4.10 3.64
CA ARG A 124 -5.97 -4.11 3.69
C ARG A 124 -6.46 -5.55 3.82
N GLN A 125 -7.67 -5.70 4.36
CA GLN A 125 -8.36 -6.99 4.33
C GLN A 125 -8.33 -7.54 2.91
N ASP A 126 -8.12 -8.84 2.77
CA ASP A 126 -7.97 -9.51 1.49
C ASP A 126 -6.79 -9.03 0.63
N SER A 127 -5.83 -8.28 1.18
CA SER A 127 -4.57 -7.98 0.50
C SER A 127 -3.45 -8.95 0.90
N ALA A 128 -2.37 -9.02 0.12
CA ALA A 128 -1.13 -9.59 0.63
C ALA A 128 -0.56 -8.68 1.73
N PRO A 129 0.14 -9.22 2.74
CA PRO A 129 0.79 -8.40 3.73
C PRO A 129 1.91 -7.54 3.12
N LEU A 130 2.31 -6.49 3.82
CA LEU A 130 3.45 -5.66 3.43
C LEU A 130 4.74 -6.50 3.43
N ASN A 131 5.47 -6.49 2.33
CA ASN A 131 6.80 -7.11 2.24
C ASN A 131 7.90 -6.17 2.78
N LEU A 132 9.19 -6.44 2.51
CA LEU A 132 10.30 -5.61 2.99
C LEU A 132 10.17 -4.12 2.65
N GLN A 133 9.61 -3.80 1.49
CA GLN A 133 9.42 -2.42 1.01
C GLN A 133 7.95 -1.96 1.09
N GLY A 134 7.10 -2.70 1.78
CA GLY A 134 5.66 -2.44 1.76
C GLY A 134 5.08 -2.65 0.36
N ILE A 135 4.53 -1.60 -0.23
CA ILE A 135 4.09 -1.56 -1.63
C ILE A 135 4.91 -0.56 -2.46
N TRP A 136 5.91 0.08 -1.86
CA TRP A 136 6.71 1.16 -2.47
C TRP A 136 8.02 0.61 -3.04
N ASN A 137 7.92 -0.06 -4.17
CA ASN A 137 9.06 -0.57 -4.93
C ASN A 137 9.00 -0.03 -6.37
N ALA A 138 10.04 0.65 -6.80
CA ALA A 138 10.19 1.15 -8.18
C ALA A 138 11.14 0.28 -9.01
N GLU A 139 11.76 -0.74 -8.42
CA GLU A 139 12.82 -1.52 -9.03
C GLU A 139 12.31 -2.86 -9.55
N PHE A 140 12.73 -3.26 -10.74
CA PHE A 140 12.45 -4.60 -11.25
C PHE A 140 13.22 -5.69 -10.49
N MET A 141 14.42 -5.36 -10.03
CA MET A 141 15.28 -6.21 -9.19
C MET A 141 15.48 -5.51 -7.82
N PRO A 142 14.49 -5.53 -6.94
CA PRO A 142 14.60 -4.83 -5.66
C PRO A 142 15.60 -5.49 -4.73
N MET A 143 16.17 -4.71 -3.82
CA MET A 143 17.05 -5.22 -2.79
C MET A 143 16.36 -6.32 -1.98
N TRP A 144 17.05 -7.46 -1.77
CA TRP A 144 16.52 -8.65 -1.08
C TRP A 144 15.24 -9.23 -1.73
N ASP A 145 15.06 -9.00 -3.03
CA ASP A 145 13.90 -9.42 -3.82
C ASP A 145 12.56 -8.90 -3.26
N SER A 146 12.59 -7.90 -2.39
CA SER A 146 11.43 -7.36 -1.66
C SER A 146 10.53 -8.46 -1.05
N LYS A 147 11.12 -9.57 -0.61
CA LYS A 147 10.41 -10.75 -0.09
C LYS A 147 9.95 -10.56 1.36
N TYR A 148 9.15 -11.48 1.83
CA TYR A 148 8.80 -11.57 3.25
C TYR A 148 9.96 -12.17 4.04
N THR A 149 10.55 -11.39 4.93
CA THR A 149 11.61 -11.84 5.82
C THR A 149 10.97 -12.08 7.19
N ILE A 150 10.52 -13.32 7.41
CA ILE A 150 9.63 -13.68 8.52
C ILE A 150 10.33 -13.92 9.86
N ASN A 151 11.65 -13.79 9.91
CA ASN A 151 12.38 -13.89 11.18
C ASN A 151 12.28 -12.62 12.05
N ILE A 152 12.08 -11.44 11.46
CA ILE A 152 11.90 -10.16 12.17
C ILE A 152 11.27 -9.05 11.33
N ASN A 153 11.63 -8.89 10.05
CA ASN A 153 11.22 -7.70 9.27
C ASN A 153 9.73 -7.62 9.05
N LEU A 154 9.06 -8.74 8.72
CA LEU A 154 7.61 -8.77 8.59
C LEU A 154 6.93 -8.35 9.90
N GLN A 155 7.38 -8.85 11.03
CA GLN A 155 6.84 -8.50 12.33
C GLN A 155 7.03 -7.01 12.63
N MET A 156 8.21 -6.45 12.35
CA MET A 156 8.49 -5.03 12.55
C MET A 156 7.56 -4.12 11.73
N ASN A 157 7.28 -4.49 10.48
CA ASN A 157 6.34 -3.74 9.64
C ASN A 157 4.96 -3.62 10.28
N TYR A 158 4.56 -4.56 11.13
CA TYR A 158 3.24 -4.62 11.73
C TYR A 158 3.17 -4.31 13.23
N TRP A 159 4.29 -4.01 13.90
CA TRP A 159 4.25 -3.65 15.32
C TRP A 159 3.33 -2.46 15.59
N LEU A 160 3.34 -1.48 14.69
CA LEU A 160 2.50 -0.30 14.82
C LEU A 160 1.00 -0.59 14.65
N SER A 161 0.61 -1.69 14.02
CA SER A 161 -0.81 -1.99 13.76
C SER A 161 -1.62 -2.12 15.07
N TRP A 162 -1.01 -2.64 16.13
CA TRP A 162 -1.63 -2.78 17.44
C TRP A 162 -1.63 -1.47 18.22
N THR A 163 -0.46 -0.86 18.38
CA THR A 163 -0.30 0.39 19.15
C THR A 163 -0.92 1.60 18.45
N GLY A 164 -1.01 1.56 17.13
CA GLY A 164 -1.60 2.60 16.29
C GLY A 164 -3.12 2.47 16.06
N ASN A 165 -3.82 1.55 16.77
CA ASN A 165 -5.26 1.28 16.61
C ASN A 165 -5.66 0.91 15.17
N LEU A 166 -4.87 0.02 14.55
CA LEU A 166 -5.05 -0.48 13.17
C LEU A 166 -5.12 -2.02 13.12
N THR A 167 -5.68 -2.66 14.17
CA THR A 167 -5.65 -4.12 14.36
C THR A 167 -6.22 -4.91 13.18
N ARG A 168 -7.29 -4.42 12.53
CA ARG A 168 -7.86 -5.07 11.35
C ARG A 168 -6.88 -5.14 10.16
N LEU A 169 -5.93 -4.23 10.09
CA LEU A 169 -4.91 -4.21 9.04
C LEU A 169 -3.78 -5.23 9.30
N HIS A 170 -3.85 -5.97 10.41
CA HIS A 170 -2.96 -7.09 10.72
C HIS A 170 -3.44 -8.42 10.11
N GLU A 171 -4.72 -8.51 9.73
CA GLU A 171 -5.31 -9.74 9.16
C GLU A 171 -4.48 -10.36 8.02
N PRO A 172 -3.93 -9.60 7.05
CA PRO A 172 -3.12 -10.20 5.98
C PRO A 172 -1.90 -10.99 6.47
N VAL A 173 -1.33 -10.63 7.63
CA VAL A 173 -0.22 -11.40 8.23
C VAL A 173 -0.72 -12.72 8.80
N LEU A 174 -1.90 -12.72 9.42
CA LEU A 174 -2.51 -13.94 9.95
C LEU A 174 -2.86 -14.91 8.81
N ASP A 175 -3.43 -14.40 7.72
CA ASP A 175 -3.73 -15.18 6.51
C ASP A 175 -2.44 -15.78 5.91
N LEU A 176 -1.35 -15.01 5.86
CA LEU A 176 -0.05 -15.53 5.43
C LEU A 176 0.43 -16.68 6.34
N LEU A 177 0.31 -16.52 7.66
CA LEU A 177 0.70 -17.56 8.61
C LEU A 177 -0.11 -18.85 8.43
N GLU A 178 -1.41 -18.74 8.16
CA GLU A 178 -2.26 -19.90 7.86
C GLU A 178 -1.79 -20.62 6.59
N THR A 179 -1.45 -19.89 5.54
CA THR A 179 -0.91 -20.50 4.30
C THR A 179 0.42 -21.21 4.51
N MET A 180 1.21 -20.77 5.50
CA MET A 180 2.52 -21.34 5.83
C MET A 180 2.42 -22.57 6.76
N HIS A 181 1.27 -22.84 7.35
CA HIS A 181 1.11 -23.88 8.36
C HIS A 181 1.45 -25.28 7.81
N GLU A 182 0.82 -25.73 6.72
CA GLU A 182 1.07 -27.06 6.16
C GLU A 182 2.48 -27.23 5.58
N PRO A 183 3.02 -26.29 4.78
CA PRO A 183 4.43 -26.36 4.41
C PRO A 183 5.39 -26.34 5.60
N GLY A 184 5.06 -25.61 6.66
CA GLY A 184 5.83 -25.53 7.90
C GLY A 184 5.89 -26.86 8.63
N LYS A 185 4.77 -27.56 8.77
CA LYS A 185 4.72 -28.93 9.32
C LYS A 185 5.65 -29.88 8.58
N LYS A 186 5.54 -29.90 7.25
CA LYS A 186 6.41 -30.75 6.42
C LYS A 186 7.89 -30.43 6.64
N THR A 187 8.24 -29.16 6.74
CA THR A 187 9.61 -28.72 7.03
C THR A 187 10.04 -29.19 8.41
N ALA A 188 9.20 -29.04 9.43
CA ALA A 188 9.48 -29.47 10.78
C ALA A 188 9.71 -31.00 10.86
N GLU A 189 8.90 -31.79 10.17
CA GLU A 189 9.07 -33.24 10.09
C GLU A 189 10.39 -33.64 9.41
N VAL A 190 10.64 -33.06 8.21
CA VAL A 190 11.81 -33.45 7.40
C VAL A 190 13.13 -32.96 8.02
N MET A 191 13.14 -31.72 8.53
CA MET A 191 14.37 -31.08 9.02
C MET A 191 14.68 -31.38 10.48
N TYR A 192 13.66 -31.60 11.30
CA TYR A 192 13.80 -31.69 12.75
C TYR A 192 13.19 -32.97 13.34
N GLY A 193 12.59 -33.87 12.54
CA GLY A 193 11.93 -35.08 12.99
C GLY A 193 10.73 -34.84 13.91
N MET A 194 10.14 -33.67 13.88
CA MET A 194 8.97 -33.28 14.67
C MET A 194 7.68 -33.73 13.97
N ARG A 195 6.73 -34.25 14.75
CA ARG A 195 5.39 -34.68 14.29
C ARG A 195 4.31 -33.83 14.93
#